data_3996ad04218d51358bafcd25b8c3ecf4
#
_entry.id   3996ad04218d51358bafcd25b8c3ecf4
#
_cell.length_a   1.000
_cell.length_b   1.000
_cell.length_c   1.000
_cell.angle_alpha   90.00
_cell.angle_beta   90.00
_cell.angle_gamma   90.00
#
_symmetry.space_group_name_H-M   'P 1'
#
loop_
_entity.id
_entity.type
_entity.pdbx_description
1 polymer ?
#
loop_
_entity_poly.entity_id
_entity_poly.type
_entity_poly.pdbx_seq_one_letter_code
_entity_poly.pdbx_strand_id
1 'polypeptide(L)'
;MIDWRSLRFGRRARAIVGATLWSGLAVAATLSVATTRESLFLADNAAAMETMMAGMHIKPSGDIDQEFSAMMIPHHQGAIDMAVAELRYGSNEQLRRIAQEIIVSQQQEIAAMRLALGQPLPASAPAPTQVPHAMSSQPLDQAHHLPN
;
A
#
# COMPACT_ATOMS: atom_id res chain seq x y z
N MET A 1 7.12 70.57 -36.79
CA MET A 1 5.74 71.01 -36.61
C MET A 1 4.94 70.44 -37.73
N ILE A 2 4.34 69.32 -37.53
CA ILE A 2 3.45 68.69 -38.52
C ILE A 2 2.11 68.48 -37.84
N ASP A 3 1.13 69.14 -38.42
CA ASP A 3 -0.23 69.23 -37.97
C ASP A 3 -1.01 67.94 -38.34
N TRP A 4 -1.58 67.27 -37.34
CA TRP A 4 -2.33 66.01 -37.49
C TRP A 4 -3.84 66.25 -37.42
N ARG A 5 -4.35 67.36 -37.90
CA ARG A 5 -5.75 67.62 -38.00
C ARG A 5 -6.17 67.51 -39.47
N SER A 6 -6.62 66.36 -39.87
CA SER A 6 -7.68 66.17 -40.85
C SER A 6 -7.52 64.83 -41.59
N LEU A 7 -8.26 63.88 -41.15
CA LEU A 7 -8.86 62.89 -42.05
C LEU A 7 -10.05 62.22 -41.34
N ARG A 8 -11.18 62.90 -41.48
CA ARG A 8 -12.50 62.28 -41.33
C ARG A 8 -12.85 61.59 -42.61
N PHE A 9 -13.17 60.33 -42.57
CA PHE A 9 -14.11 59.61 -43.44
C PHE A 9 -14.40 58.30 -42.70
N GLY A 10 -15.52 57.94 -42.34
CA GLY A 10 -16.84 58.08 -42.91
C GLY A 10 -17.40 56.67 -43.17
N ARG A 11 -18.30 56.28 -42.29
CA ARG A 11 -19.50 55.45 -42.56
C ARG A 11 -19.43 53.94 -42.73
N ARG A 12 -20.20 53.41 -41.82
CA ARG A 12 -21.23 52.37 -41.99
C ARG A 12 -20.77 50.91 -42.01
N ALA A 13 -21.15 50.30 -40.96
CA ALA A 13 -22.30 49.40 -40.89
C ALA A 13 -21.92 47.92 -40.79
N ARG A 14 -22.45 47.43 -39.89
CA ARG A 14 -23.22 46.19 -39.70
C ARG A 14 -22.69 45.33 -38.59
N ALA A 15 -23.44 45.42 -37.52
CA ALA A 15 -23.45 44.42 -36.46
C ALA A 15 -23.74 43.05 -37.05
N ILE A 16 -22.86 42.11 -36.79
CA ILE A 16 -23.20 40.70 -36.73
C ILE A 16 -22.77 40.24 -35.34
N VAL A 17 -23.77 40.19 -34.48
CA VAL A 17 -23.69 39.50 -33.19
C VAL A 17 -23.62 38.04 -33.50
N GLY A 18 -22.40 37.51 -33.53
CA GLY A 18 -22.15 36.09 -33.54
C GLY A 18 -21.72 35.68 -32.11
N ALA A 19 -22.70 35.38 -31.27
CA ALA A 19 -22.45 34.75 -30.00
C ALA A 19 -22.04 33.29 -30.26
N THR A 20 -20.75 33.05 -30.41
CA THR A 20 -20.21 31.71 -30.33
C THR A 20 -20.08 31.34 -28.87
N LEU A 21 -21.07 30.62 -28.36
CA LEU A 21 -21.00 29.88 -27.13
C LEU A 21 -19.90 28.80 -27.28
N TRP A 22 -18.70 29.15 -26.87
CA TRP A 22 -17.67 28.13 -26.62
C TRP A 22 -18.07 27.41 -25.33
N SER A 23 -18.86 26.35 -25.51
CA SER A 23 -19.02 25.32 -24.47
C SER A 23 -17.67 24.65 -24.27
N GLY A 24 -16.91 25.21 -23.37
CA GLY A 24 -15.66 24.58 -22.87
C GLY A 24 -16.05 23.33 -22.12
N LEU A 25 -16.07 22.20 -22.81
CA LEU A 25 -16.11 20.88 -22.17
C LEU A 25 -14.75 20.65 -21.48
N ALA A 26 -14.66 21.03 -20.22
CA ALA A 26 -13.53 20.68 -19.38
C ALA A 26 -13.60 19.16 -19.19
N VAL A 27 -12.89 18.42 -20.02
CA VAL A 27 -12.61 17.01 -19.81
C VAL A 27 -11.63 16.95 -18.63
N ALA A 28 -12.17 16.81 -17.43
CA ALA A 28 -11.37 16.41 -16.28
C ALA A 28 -10.88 14.98 -16.54
N ALA A 29 -9.69 14.85 -17.12
CA ALA A 29 -9.00 13.59 -17.21
C ALA A 29 -8.63 13.17 -15.78
N THR A 30 -9.48 12.38 -15.14
CA THR A 30 -9.11 11.64 -13.94
C THR A 30 -8.07 10.62 -14.37
N LEU A 31 -6.80 10.91 -14.06
CA LEU A 31 -5.72 9.94 -14.18
C LEU A 31 -6.02 8.82 -13.17
N SER A 32 -6.72 7.79 -13.61
CA SER A 32 -6.77 6.52 -12.90
C SER A 32 -5.36 5.94 -12.93
N VAL A 33 -4.62 6.14 -11.85
CA VAL A 33 -3.38 5.40 -11.65
C VAL A 33 -3.79 3.94 -11.50
N ALA A 34 -3.52 3.15 -12.53
CA ALA A 34 -3.77 1.72 -12.46
C ALA A 34 -2.96 1.15 -11.31
N THR A 35 -3.63 0.58 -10.31
CA THR A 35 -2.98 -0.05 -9.18
C THR A 35 -2.29 -1.31 -9.68
N THR A 36 -0.98 -1.25 -9.79
CA THR A 36 -0.17 -2.40 -10.21
C THR A 36 0.16 -3.29 -9.00
N ARG A 37 0.52 -4.52 -9.27
CA ARG A 37 1.01 -5.46 -8.24
C ARG A 37 2.23 -4.90 -7.50
N GLU A 38 3.12 -4.24 -8.22
CA GLU A 38 4.28 -3.56 -7.66
C GLU A 38 3.88 -2.38 -6.76
N SER A 39 2.94 -1.54 -7.20
CA SER A 39 2.49 -0.40 -6.38
C SER A 39 1.83 -0.84 -5.08
N LEU A 40 1.12 -1.96 -5.08
CA LEU A 40 0.55 -2.57 -3.87
C LEU A 40 1.65 -3.10 -2.94
N PHE A 41 2.64 -3.79 -3.49
CA PHE A 41 3.81 -4.26 -2.74
C PHE A 41 4.55 -3.10 -2.07
N LEU A 42 4.83 -2.03 -2.81
CA LEU A 42 5.51 -0.85 -2.28
C LEU A 42 4.69 -0.15 -1.20
N ALA A 43 3.36 -0.07 -1.36
CA ALA A 43 2.47 0.52 -0.37
C ALA A 43 2.44 -0.29 0.93
N ASP A 44 2.32 -1.62 0.85
CA ASP A 44 2.33 -2.50 2.03
C ASP A 44 3.68 -2.41 2.76
N ASN A 45 4.81 -2.39 2.02
CA ASN A 45 6.13 -2.21 2.63
C ASN A 45 6.32 -0.83 3.28
N ALA A 46 5.82 0.23 2.65
CA ALA A 46 5.88 1.57 3.24
C ALA A 46 5.10 1.64 4.56
N ALA A 47 3.90 1.06 4.62
CA ALA A 47 3.10 0.98 5.83
C ALA A 47 3.78 0.15 6.93
N ALA A 48 4.40 -0.98 6.57
CA ALA A 48 5.18 -1.81 7.49
C ALA A 48 6.36 -1.03 8.08
N MET A 49 7.11 -0.32 7.24
CA MET A 49 8.24 0.52 7.66
C MET A 49 7.79 1.66 8.59
N GLU A 50 6.70 2.35 8.27
CA GLU A 50 6.18 3.44 9.10
C GLU A 50 5.78 2.92 10.48
N THR A 51 5.03 1.83 10.55
CA THR A 51 4.61 1.20 11.81
C THR A 51 5.81 0.74 12.63
N MET A 52 6.78 0.10 11.99
CA MET A 52 8.03 -0.34 12.61
C MET A 52 8.79 0.85 13.22
N MET A 53 9.02 1.90 12.44
CA MET A 53 9.76 3.07 12.90
C MET A 53 9.04 3.78 14.04
N ALA A 54 7.72 3.92 13.97
CA ALA A 54 6.93 4.49 15.06
C ALA A 54 7.05 3.66 16.35
N GLY A 55 7.01 2.33 16.25
CA GLY A 55 7.17 1.43 17.39
C GLY A 55 8.56 1.43 18.02
N MET A 56 9.60 1.74 17.24
CA MET A 56 10.98 1.81 17.73
C MET A 56 11.30 3.11 18.49
N HIS A 57 10.42 4.11 18.45
CA HIS A 57 10.57 5.31 19.24
C HIS A 57 10.22 5.06 20.71
N ILE A 58 11.23 4.72 21.51
CA ILE A 58 11.09 4.46 22.95
C ILE A 58 11.55 5.64 23.78
N LYS A 59 11.03 5.71 25.02
CA LYS A 59 11.59 6.59 26.05
C LYS A 59 12.59 5.79 26.88
N PRO A 60 13.78 6.36 27.23
CA PRO A 60 14.71 5.70 28.12
C PRO A 60 14.03 5.29 29.44
N SER A 61 14.19 4.04 29.82
CA SER A 61 13.66 3.45 31.05
C SER A 61 14.73 3.28 32.13
N GLY A 62 15.99 3.28 31.70
CA GLY A 62 17.14 2.91 32.53
C GLY A 62 17.40 1.41 32.61
N ASP A 63 16.64 0.61 31.88
CA ASP A 63 16.77 -0.84 31.78
C ASP A 63 17.08 -1.24 30.32
N ILE A 64 18.33 -1.59 30.07
CA ILE A 64 18.83 -1.91 28.73
C ILE A 64 18.09 -3.11 28.11
N ASP A 65 17.75 -4.13 28.88
CA ASP A 65 17.09 -5.32 28.38
C ASP A 65 15.63 -5.01 27.97
N GLN A 66 14.95 -4.18 28.75
CA GLN A 66 13.62 -3.69 28.38
C GLN A 66 13.67 -2.80 27.13
N GLU A 67 14.64 -1.87 27.07
CA GLU A 67 14.80 -0.98 25.91
C GLU A 67 15.15 -1.75 24.64
N PHE A 68 16.05 -2.74 24.73
CA PHE A 68 16.36 -3.63 23.61
C PHE A 68 15.11 -4.33 23.09
N SER A 69 14.36 -4.97 23.96
CA SER A 69 13.14 -5.70 23.58
C SER A 69 12.05 -4.77 23.05
N ALA A 70 11.89 -3.58 23.63
CA ALA A 70 10.92 -2.59 23.19
C ALA A 70 11.19 -2.07 21.77
N MET A 71 12.46 -2.01 21.34
CA MET A 71 12.84 -1.66 19.97
C MET A 71 12.80 -2.87 19.04
N MET A 72 13.29 -4.02 19.51
CA MET A 72 13.42 -5.20 18.63
C MET A 72 12.10 -5.87 18.30
N ILE A 73 11.13 -5.87 19.21
CA ILE A 73 9.80 -6.44 18.93
C ILE A 73 9.11 -5.74 17.75
N PRO A 74 8.96 -4.39 17.70
CA PRO A 74 8.39 -3.74 16.53
C PRO A 74 9.26 -3.89 15.26
N HIS A 75 10.59 -3.96 15.39
CA HIS A 75 11.47 -4.25 14.27
C HIS A 75 11.17 -5.62 13.64
N HIS A 76 11.03 -6.66 14.48
CA HIS A 76 10.68 -8.01 14.04
C HIS A 76 9.29 -8.08 13.43
N GLN A 77 8.32 -7.35 14.02
CA GLN A 77 6.97 -7.27 13.44
C GLN A 77 6.99 -6.64 12.05
N GLY A 78 7.77 -5.57 11.86
CA GLY A 78 7.94 -4.96 10.53
C GLY A 78 8.54 -5.92 9.50
N ALA A 79 9.53 -6.74 9.91
CA ALA A 79 10.10 -7.78 9.05
C ALA A 79 9.05 -8.85 8.66
N ILE A 80 8.18 -9.25 9.58
CA ILE A 80 7.06 -10.15 9.31
C ILE A 80 6.11 -9.53 8.28
N ASP A 81 5.71 -8.27 8.46
CA ASP A 81 4.77 -7.59 7.59
C ASP A 81 5.33 -7.44 6.16
N MET A 82 6.61 -7.13 6.02
CA MET A 82 7.31 -7.09 4.73
C MET A 82 7.40 -8.48 4.07
N ALA A 83 7.65 -9.53 4.86
CA ALA A 83 7.66 -10.90 4.37
C ALA A 83 6.26 -11.36 3.90
N VAL A 84 5.20 -10.94 4.59
CA VAL A 84 3.80 -11.16 4.14
C VAL A 84 3.54 -10.46 2.81
N ALA A 85 4.07 -9.25 2.60
CA ALA A 85 3.96 -8.57 1.31
C ALA A 85 4.67 -9.35 0.20
N GLU A 86 5.87 -9.93 0.45
CA GLU A 86 6.55 -10.82 -0.50
C GLU A 86 5.68 -12.06 -0.83
N LEU A 87 5.05 -12.68 0.18
CA LEU A 87 4.15 -13.82 -0.07
C LEU A 87 2.92 -13.43 -0.89
N ARG A 88 2.43 -12.20 -0.77
CA ARG A 88 1.25 -11.71 -1.47
C ARG A 88 1.56 -11.30 -2.91
N TYR A 89 2.68 -10.66 -3.13
CA TYR A 89 2.99 -10.00 -4.40
C TYR A 89 4.20 -10.59 -5.13
N GLY A 90 5.13 -11.23 -4.44
CA GLY A 90 6.30 -11.85 -5.02
C GLY A 90 5.98 -13.10 -5.85
N SER A 91 6.80 -13.39 -6.85
CA SER A 91 6.64 -14.55 -7.74
C SER A 91 7.85 -15.49 -7.72
N ASN A 92 8.96 -15.08 -7.13
CA ASN A 92 10.15 -15.93 -7.00
C ASN A 92 9.97 -16.92 -5.86
N GLU A 93 9.87 -18.21 -6.20
CA GLU A 93 9.63 -19.28 -5.22
C GLU A 93 10.71 -19.37 -4.13
N GLN A 94 11.93 -19.00 -4.43
CA GLN A 94 13.01 -19.01 -3.46
C GLN A 94 12.87 -17.86 -2.44
N LEU A 95 12.54 -16.65 -2.91
CA LEU A 95 12.28 -15.51 -2.04
C LEU A 95 11.02 -15.73 -1.20
N ARG A 96 9.98 -16.33 -1.76
CA ARG A 96 8.76 -16.68 -1.02
C ARG A 96 9.04 -17.68 0.10
N ARG A 97 9.92 -18.68 -0.12
CA ARG A 97 10.35 -19.59 0.95
C ARG A 97 11.10 -18.85 2.06
N ILE A 98 12.03 -17.98 1.69
CA ILE A 98 12.75 -17.14 2.67
C ILE A 98 11.76 -16.27 3.46
N ALA A 99 10.76 -15.69 2.81
CA ALA A 99 9.72 -14.91 3.49
C ALA A 99 8.93 -15.76 4.51
N GLN A 100 8.61 -17.01 4.20
CA GLN A 100 7.99 -17.93 5.16
C GLN A 100 8.88 -18.21 6.36
N GLU A 101 10.18 -18.42 6.14
CA GLU A 101 11.16 -18.65 7.21
C GLU A 101 11.29 -17.40 8.09
N ILE A 102 11.34 -16.20 7.51
CA ILE A 102 11.35 -14.93 8.24
C ILE A 102 10.13 -14.84 9.16
N ILE A 103 8.92 -15.08 8.65
CA ILE A 103 7.68 -14.99 9.44
C ILE A 103 7.78 -15.90 10.67
N VAL A 104 8.17 -17.16 10.49
CA VAL A 104 8.24 -18.14 11.58
C VAL A 104 9.33 -17.79 12.59
N SER A 105 10.55 -17.49 12.12
CA SER A 105 11.67 -17.17 13.02
C SER A 105 11.42 -15.90 13.83
N GLN A 106 10.92 -14.85 13.18
CA GLN A 106 10.67 -13.57 13.84
C GLN A 106 9.54 -13.66 14.88
N GLN A 107 8.51 -14.45 14.63
CA GLN A 107 7.47 -14.72 15.65
C GLN A 107 8.04 -15.45 16.86
N GLN A 108 8.92 -16.43 16.66
CA GLN A 108 9.56 -17.14 17.75
C GLN A 108 10.49 -16.22 18.57
N GLU A 109 11.23 -15.33 17.91
CA GLU A 109 12.11 -14.37 18.57
C GLU A 109 11.34 -13.33 19.37
N ILE A 110 10.19 -12.83 18.86
CA ILE A 110 9.28 -11.96 19.61
C ILE A 110 8.78 -12.69 20.88
N ALA A 111 8.38 -13.94 20.75
CA ALA A 111 7.95 -14.74 21.89
C ALA A 111 9.08 -14.95 22.92
N ALA A 112 10.29 -15.22 22.46
CA ALA A 112 11.47 -15.38 23.32
C ALA A 112 11.81 -14.09 24.08
N MET A 113 11.81 -12.93 23.42
CA MET A 113 12.04 -11.64 24.08
C MET A 113 10.98 -11.35 25.15
N ARG A 114 9.70 -11.61 24.87
CA ARG A 114 8.63 -11.44 25.85
C ARG A 114 8.80 -12.37 27.05
N LEU A 115 9.13 -13.65 26.82
CA LEU A 115 9.40 -14.61 27.89
C LEU A 115 10.58 -14.20 28.76
N ALA A 116 11.67 -13.72 28.15
CA ALA A 116 12.86 -13.26 28.87
C ALA A 116 12.54 -12.12 29.86
N LEU A 117 11.54 -11.29 29.54
CA LEU A 117 11.10 -10.18 30.40
C LEU A 117 9.88 -10.54 31.28
N GLY A 118 9.45 -11.80 31.34
CA GLY A 118 8.27 -12.22 32.08
C GLY A 118 6.95 -11.61 31.56
N GLN A 119 6.93 -11.17 30.30
CA GLN A 119 5.75 -10.59 29.68
C GLN A 119 4.81 -11.69 29.15
N PRO A 120 3.50 -11.42 29.06
CA PRO A 120 2.57 -12.36 28.47
C PRO A 120 2.85 -12.60 26.99
N LEU A 121 2.72 -13.84 26.56
CA LEU A 121 2.82 -14.18 25.14
C LEU A 121 1.60 -13.66 24.38
N PRO A 122 1.77 -13.32 23.10
CA PRO A 122 0.63 -13.06 22.20
C PRO A 122 -0.29 -14.27 22.19
N ALA A 123 -1.58 -14.04 21.95
CA ALA A 123 -2.50 -15.13 21.69
C ALA A 123 -1.98 -16.00 20.54
N SER A 124 -2.07 -17.32 20.72
CA SER A 124 -1.64 -18.26 19.67
C SER A 124 -2.50 -18.04 18.43
N ALA A 125 -1.86 -17.69 17.33
CA ALA A 125 -2.47 -17.56 16.03
C ALA A 125 -1.62 -18.30 15.00
N PRO A 126 -2.23 -18.87 13.95
CA PRO A 126 -1.46 -19.44 12.86
C PRO A 126 -0.51 -18.40 12.25
N ALA A 127 0.71 -18.81 11.91
CA ALA A 127 1.64 -17.94 11.21
C ALA A 127 1.02 -17.50 9.86
N PRO A 128 1.11 -16.20 9.46
CA PRO A 128 0.53 -15.70 8.22
C PRO A 128 1.34 -16.10 6.97
N THR A 129 1.70 -17.39 6.90
CA THR A 129 2.50 -17.97 5.81
C THR A 129 1.69 -18.34 4.57
N GLN A 130 0.36 -18.28 4.68
CA GLN A 130 -0.55 -18.53 3.57
C GLN A 130 -1.32 -17.24 3.27
N VAL A 131 -1.27 -16.80 2.02
CA VAL A 131 -2.17 -15.75 1.54
C VAL A 131 -3.58 -16.36 1.55
N PRO A 132 -4.59 -15.72 2.15
CA PRO A 132 -5.97 -16.18 2.00
C PRO A 132 -6.27 -16.22 0.50
N HIS A 133 -6.39 -17.42 -0.05
CA HIS A 133 -6.97 -17.54 -1.38
C HIS A 133 -8.39 -16.97 -1.24
N ALA A 134 -8.65 -15.87 -1.97
CA ALA A 134 -10.02 -15.46 -2.21
C ALA A 134 -10.76 -16.73 -2.60
N MET A 135 -11.77 -17.11 -1.79
CA MET A 135 -12.51 -18.35 -1.93
C MET A 135 -12.89 -18.48 -3.40
N SER A 136 -12.16 -19.33 -4.12
CA SER A 136 -12.56 -19.81 -5.41
C SER A 136 -13.87 -20.56 -5.16
N SER A 137 -14.98 -19.89 -5.45
CA SER A 137 -16.29 -20.52 -5.51
C SER A 137 -16.30 -21.43 -6.73
N GLN A 138 -15.70 -22.59 -6.59
CA GLN A 138 -16.00 -23.68 -7.48
C GLN A 138 -17.17 -24.47 -6.87
N PRO A 139 -18.28 -24.60 -7.58
CA PRO A 139 -19.34 -25.49 -7.16
C PRO A 139 -18.80 -26.93 -7.16
N LEU A 140 -18.88 -27.59 -6.01
CA LEU A 140 -18.74 -29.03 -5.91
C LEU A 140 -19.95 -29.68 -6.61
N ASP A 141 -19.95 -29.70 -7.93
CA ASP A 141 -20.89 -30.50 -8.71
C ASP A 141 -20.10 -31.45 -9.60
N GLN A 142 -19.73 -32.57 -9.01
CA GLN A 142 -19.60 -33.81 -9.73
C GLN A 142 -20.00 -34.96 -8.80
N ALA A 143 -21.31 -35.16 -8.70
CA ALA A 143 -21.87 -36.38 -8.22
C ALA A 143 -21.29 -37.53 -9.07
N HIS A 144 -20.60 -38.47 -8.41
CA HIS A 144 -20.17 -39.73 -8.98
C HIS A 144 -21.39 -40.50 -9.46
N HIS A 145 -21.55 -40.52 -10.75
CA HIS A 145 -22.43 -41.50 -11.40
C HIS A 145 -21.62 -42.79 -11.56
N LEU A 146 -21.84 -43.75 -10.67
CA LEU A 146 -21.36 -45.13 -10.83
C LEU A 146 -22.34 -45.85 -11.74
N PRO A 147 -21.90 -46.49 -12.85
CA PRO A 147 -22.75 -47.39 -13.59
C PRO A 147 -22.82 -48.75 -12.88
N ASN A 148 -24.03 -49.29 -12.84
CA ASN A 148 -24.30 -50.68 -12.50
C ASN A 148 -23.68 -51.65 -13.51
#